data_c853d8c7fa0f7898f2417e1e09b00d00
#
_entry.id   c853d8c7fa0f7898f2417e1e09b00d00
#
_cell.length_a   1.000
_cell.length_b   1.000
_cell.length_c   1.000
_cell.angle_alpha   90.00
_cell.angle_beta   90.00
_cell.angle_gamma   90.00
#
_symmetry.space_group_name_H-M   'P 1'
#
loop_
_entity.id
_entity.type
_entity.pdbx_description
1 polymer ?
#
loop_
_entity_poly.entity_id
_entity_poly.type
_entity_poly.pdbx_seq_one_letter_code
_entity_poly.pdbx_strand_id
1 'polypeptide(L)'
;MPLSPEQDILEIAQDASVLRFSPQAGGRLLSWTIDGEEVIHWPEHADWSVPARIRGGNPLLFPFLGRHRVDGKIGYWRDARGTVRELPMHGFARDLPFEPHADVHGAGLRMVLTDSEATRGSYPFGFRFEAAYELIDPRTLDVTLTTTNTGDARLPYYAGHHFYFTLPHTQRAQTTLELPRTERCRQLEDGSISPAEPGEASYTLDEDRIYDRFHCLTGTPDRPVRVEAPGIDRVITIDLQRPGSVPWYAVTTWTETPQSDFYCVEPWLGLPDAIHNGRGLRWLEPGQTETAALRITVEKTS
;
A
#
# COMPACT_ATOMS: atom_id res chain seq x y z
N MET A 1 25.74 -8.11 14.83
CA MET A 1 24.66 -7.17 15.18
C MET A 1 23.84 -6.98 13.92
N PRO A 2 22.51 -7.07 13.97
CA PRO A 2 21.71 -6.65 12.83
C PRO A 2 21.99 -5.16 12.54
N LEU A 3 22.07 -4.80 11.26
CA LEU A 3 22.22 -3.42 10.83
C LEU A 3 21.02 -2.59 11.29
N SER A 4 21.22 -1.32 11.63
CA SER A 4 20.05 -0.42 11.84
C SER A 4 19.32 -0.22 10.50
N PRO A 5 18.01 0.10 10.49
CA PRO A 5 17.26 0.35 9.26
C PRO A 5 17.89 1.41 8.35
N GLU A 6 18.61 2.38 8.92
CA GLU A 6 19.38 3.40 8.17
C GLU A 6 20.62 2.84 7.48
N GLN A 7 21.18 1.74 7.99
CA GLN A 7 22.40 1.13 7.48
C GLN A 7 22.15 0.03 6.43
N ASP A 8 20.88 -0.42 6.30
CA ASP A 8 20.47 -1.50 5.41
C ASP A 8 19.60 -0.95 4.25
N ILE A 9 20.08 0.11 3.61
CA ILE A 9 19.41 0.66 2.43
C ILE A 9 19.96 -0.03 1.19
N LEU A 10 19.06 -0.70 0.47
CA LEU A 10 19.34 -1.25 -0.85
C LEU A 10 18.94 -0.25 -1.93
N GLU A 11 19.75 -0.16 -2.97
CA GLU A 11 19.51 0.73 -4.09
C GLU A 11 19.46 -0.06 -5.40
N ILE A 12 18.47 0.25 -6.24
CA ILE A 12 18.36 -0.23 -7.61
C ILE A 12 18.29 0.98 -8.50
N ALA A 13 19.17 1.03 -9.49
CA ALA A 13 19.22 2.13 -10.44
C ALA A 13 19.11 1.61 -11.87
N GLN A 14 18.34 2.35 -12.70
CA GLN A 14 18.25 2.16 -14.13
C GLN A 14 18.22 3.53 -14.82
N ASP A 15 19.27 3.85 -15.54
CA ASP A 15 19.46 5.17 -16.16
C ASP A 15 19.27 6.31 -15.14
N ALA A 16 18.27 7.17 -15.36
CA ALA A 16 17.95 8.31 -14.50
C ALA A 16 17.03 7.97 -13.32
N SER A 17 16.63 6.71 -13.16
CA SER A 17 15.70 6.25 -12.12
C SER A 17 16.45 5.52 -11.01
N VAL A 18 16.13 5.85 -9.75
CA VAL A 18 16.71 5.21 -8.57
C VAL A 18 15.61 4.86 -7.58
N LEU A 19 15.57 3.60 -7.17
CA LEU A 19 14.73 3.10 -6.08
C LEU A 19 15.59 2.83 -4.86
N ARG A 20 15.11 3.23 -3.68
CA ARG A 20 15.75 2.92 -2.39
C ARG A 20 14.81 2.15 -1.48
N PHE A 21 15.31 1.11 -0.85
CA PHE A 21 14.54 0.22 0.00
C PHE A 21 15.19 0.02 1.36
N SER A 22 14.38 -0.20 2.40
CA SER A 22 14.82 -0.70 3.68
C SER A 22 14.16 -2.05 3.98
N PRO A 23 14.85 -3.18 3.78
CA PRO A 23 14.35 -4.50 4.14
C PRO A 23 14.03 -4.61 5.62
N GLN A 24 14.86 -4.03 6.50
CA GLN A 24 14.70 -4.08 7.96
C GLN A 24 13.51 -3.28 8.49
N ALA A 25 13.05 -2.27 7.76
CA ALA A 25 11.89 -1.45 8.11
C ALA A 25 10.64 -1.80 7.32
N GLY A 26 10.27 -3.07 7.30
CA GLY A 26 9.02 -3.54 6.67
C GLY A 26 9.12 -3.76 5.17
N GLY A 27 10.29 -4.06 4.62
CA GLY A 27 10.45 -4.22 3.17
C GLY A 27 10.01 -2.97 2.41
N ARG A 28 10.23 -1.80 2.99
CA ARG A 28 9.65 -0.53 2.53
C ARG A 28 10.44 0.03 1.34
N LEU A 29 9.75 0.35 0.24
CA LEU A 29 10.26 1.32 -0.72
C LEU A 29 10.30 2.68 -0.02
N LEU A 30 11.48 3.25 0.15
CA LEU A 30 11.67 4.55 0.80
C LEU A 30 11.47 5.70 -0.20
N SER A 31 12.11 5.59 -1.36
CA SER A 31 12.22 6.66 -2.34
C SER A 31 12.22 6.08 -3.75
N TRP A 32 11.64 6.80 -4.67
CA TRP A 32 11.79 6.64 -6.10
C TRP A 32 12.11 8.02 -6.69
N THR A 33 13.29 8.16 -7.25
CA THR A 33 13.71 9.39 -7.95
C THR A 33 13.81 9.14 -9.44
N ILE A 34 13.44 10.13 -10.25
CA ILE A 34 13.60 10.16 -11.70
C ILE A 34 14.25 11.50 -12.07
N ASP A 35 15.38 11.48 -12.76
CA ASP A 35 16.15 12.69 -13.07
C ASP A 35 16.52 13.51 -11.80
N GLY A 36 16.67 12.83 -10.64
CA GLY A 36 16.94 13.45 -9.34
C GLY A 36 15.73 14.04 -8.62
N GLU A 37 14.53 13.98 -9.22
CA GLU A 37 13.28 14.46 -8.61
C GLU A 37 12.55 13.32 -7.89
N GLU A 38 12.15 13.56 -6.64
CA GLU A 38 11.39 12.59 -5.84
C GLU A 38 9.96 12.38 -6.35
N VAL A 39 9.63 11.16 -6.70
CA VAL A 39 8.27 10.69 -7.00
C VAL A 39 7.58 10.21 -5.73
N ILE A 40 8.28 9.41 -4.94
CA ILE A 40 7.81 8.90 -3.65
C ILE A 40 8.45 9.73 -2.55
N HIS A 41 7.62 10.37 -1.75
CA HIS A 41 8.02 11.22 -0.64
C HIS A 41 8.74 10.44 0.46
N TRP A 42 9.87 10.96 0.91
CA TRP A 42 10.54 10.52 2.11
C TRP A 42 10.87 11.74 3.00
N PRO A 43 10.56 11.71 4.31
CA PRO A 43 10.83 12.85 5.18
C PRO A 43 12.33 13.05 5.38
N GLU A 44 12.77 14.31 5.46
CA GLU A 44 14.17 14.67 5.69
C GLU A 44 14.72 14.06 7.00
N HIS A 45 13.86 13.99 8.03
CA HIS A 45 14.19 13.41 9.33
C HIS A 45 13.20 12.28 9.67
N ALA A 46 13.59 11.05 9.40
CA ALA A 46 12.81 9.87 9.73
C ALA A 46 13.15 9.36 11.13
N ASP A 47 12.14 9.16 11.97
CA ASP A 47 12.32 8.47 13.26
C ASP A 47 12.28 6.95 13.06
N TRP A 48 13.44 6.36 12.90
CA TRP A 48 13.60 4.92 12.68
C TRP A 48 13.31 4.06 13.92
N SER A 49 13.13 4.66 15.10
CA SER A 49 12.76 3.92 16.31
C SER A 49 11.35 3.32 16.22
N VAL A 50 10.47 3.91 15.39
CA VAL A 50 9.11 3.42 15.15
C VAL A 50 8.77 3.51 13.65
N PRO A 51 9.25 2.57 12.81
CA PRO A 51 9.08 2.62 11.35
C PRO A 51 7.63 2.82 10.89
N ALA A 52 6.65 2.23 11.61
CA ALA A 52 5.22 2.40 11.31
C ALA A 52 4.73 3.86 11.38
N ARG A 53 5.45 4.75 12.07
CA ARG A 53 5.08 6.17 12.22
C ARG A 53 5.71 7.07 11.18
N ILE A 54 6.68 6.59 10.41
CA ILE A 54 7.32 7.38 9.36
C ILE A 54 6.29 7.65 8.25
N ARG A 55 6.10 8.94 7.94
CA ARG A 55 5.22 9.42 6.88
C ARG A 55 6.00 9.52 5.57
N GLY A 56 6.15 8.40 4.87
CA GLY A 56 6.92 8.35 3.61
C GLY A 56 7.06 6.96 3.04
N GLY A 57 7.51 6.89 1.80
CA GLY A 57 7.75 5.65 1.11
C GLY A 57 6.48 4.91 0.68
N ASN A 58 6.57 3.59 0.68
CA ASN A 58 5.43 2.69 0.51
C ASN A 58 5.43 1.62 1.60
N PRO A 59 4.87 1.89 2.79
CA PRO A 59 4.64 0.86 3.80
C PRO A 59 3.76 -0.26 3.25
N LEU A 60 4.16 -1.51 3.47
CA LEU A 60 3.38 -2.70 3.08
C LEU A 60 2.34 -3.03 4.15
N LEU A 61 1.08 -3.15 3.73
CA LEU A 61 -0.04 -3.40 4.62
C LEU A 61 -0.41 -4.89 4.55
N PHE A 62 -0.12 -5.66 5.63
CA PHE A 62 -0.40 -7.09 5.72
C PHE A 62 -0.34 -7.57 7.20
N PRO A 63 -1.15 -8.55 7.63
CA PRO A 63 -2.14 -9.32 6.85
C PRO A 63 -3.47 -8.59 6.65
N PHE A 64 -3.81 -7.64 7.53
CA PHE A 64 -5.06 -6.89 7.55
C PHE A 64 -4.76 -5.40 7.52
N LEU A 65 -5.11 -4.73 6.44
CA LEU A 65 -4.99 -3.27 6.35
C LEU A 65 -6.06 -2.54 7.19
N GLY A 66 -5.78 -1.30 7.54
CA GLY A 66 -6.70 -0.43 8.27
C GLY A 66 -6.78 -0.72 9.77
N ARG A 67 -7.84 -0.24 10.39
CA ARG A 67 -8.11 -0.40 11.84
C ARG A 67 -9.13 -1.50 12.05
N HIS A 68 -8.79 -2.44 12.93
CA HIS A 68 -9.69 -3.51 13.38
C HIS A 68 -10.23 -3.18 14.76
N ARG A 69 -11.43 -3.70 15.09
CA ARG A 69 -12.05 -3.46 16.39
C ARG A 69 -12.75 -4.72 16.89
N VAL A 70 -12.60 -4.96 18.19
CA VAL A 70 -13.39 -5.95 18.92
C VAL A 70 -13.94 -5.27 20.16
N ASP A 71 -15.27 -5.33 20.36
CA ASP A 71 -15.95 -4.74 21.50
C ASP A 71 -15.55 -3.26 21.74
N GLY A 72 -15.45 -2.48 20.64
CA GLY A 72 -15.08 -1.06 20.64
C GLY A 72 -13.58 -0.76 20.79
N LYS A 73 -12.73 -1.76 21.08
CA LYS A 73 -11.28 -1.59 21.21
C LYS A 73 -10.59 -1.70 19.87
N ILE A 74 -9.83 -0.67 19.50
CA ILE A 74 -9.00 -0.63 18.27
C ILE A 74 -7.76 -1.51 18.48
N GLY A 75 -7.29 -2.16 17.39
CA GLY A 75 -6.07 -2.96 17.41
C GLY A 75 -6.33 -4.42 17.78
N TYR A 76 -7.56 -4.87 17.67
CA TYR A 76 -7.94 -6.25 17.96
C TYR A 76 -8.84 -6.81 16.86
N TRP A 77 -8.73 -8.12 16.62
CA TRP A 77 -9.63 -8.89 15.75
C TRP A 77 -10.00 -10.21 16.42
N ARG A 78 -11.11 -10.82 15.99
CA ARG A 78 -11.61 -12.08 16.52
C ARG A 78 -11.50 -13.16 15.45
N ASP A 79 -10.80 -14.23 15.78
CA ASP A 79 -10.69 -15.38 14.88
C ASP A 79 -11.99 -16.23 14.85
N ALA A 80 -12.06 -17.18 13.91
CA ALA A 80 -13.21 -18.07 13.74
C ALA A 80 -13.52 -18.95 14.98
N ARG A 81 -12.58 -19.09 15.91
CA ARG A 81 -12.75 -19.81 17.18
C ARG A 81 -13.20 -18.90 18.34
N GLY A 82 -13.39 -17.61 18.05
CA GLY A 82 -13.77 -16.61 19.04
C GLY A 82 -12.60 -16.02 19.83
N THR A 83 -11.36 -16.41 19.55
CA THR A 83 -10.18 -15.87 20.23
C THR A 83 -9.91 -14.44 19.75
N VAL A 84 -9.80 -13.53 20.71
CA VAL A 84 -9.42 -12.13 20.42
C VAL A 84 -7.89 -12.02 20.39
N ARG A 85 -7.39 -11.40 19.32
CA ARG A 85 -5.96 -11.24 19.06
C ARG A 85 -5.64 -9.77 18.83
N GLU A 86 -4.50 -9.34 19.35
CA GLU A 86 -3.97 -8.02 19.09
C GLU A 86 -3.33 -8.00 17.70
N LEU A 87 -3.64 -6.95 16.92
CA LEU A 87 -3.01 -6.69 15.63
C LEU A 87 -2.95 -5.18 15.41
N PRO A 88 -1.76 -4.60 15.18
CA PRO A 88 -1.66 -3.17 14.99
C PRO A 88 -2.39 -2.70 13.72
N MET A 89 -2.72 -1.42 13.66
CA MET A 89 -3.29 -0.80 12.47
C MET A 89 -2.41 -1.08 11.25
N HIS A 90 -3.00 -1.52 10.16
CA HIS A 90 -2.35 -1.96 8.92
C HIS A 90 -1.55 -3.27 9.04
N GLY A 91 -1.70 -4.02 10.12
CA GLY A 91 -0.97 -5.26 10.35
C GLY A 91 0.47 -5.01 10.79
N PHE A 92 1.28 -6.05 10.73
CA PHE A 92 2.65 -6.06 11.25
C PHE A 92 3.74 -5.98 10.17
N ALA A 93 3.41 -6.15 8.89
CA ALA A 93 4.43 -6.24 7.83
C ALA A 93 5.35 -5.02 7.78
N ARG A 94 4.81 -3.82 7.96
CA ARG A 94 5.58 -2.56 7.93
C ARG A 94 6.56 -2.37 9.10
N ASP A 95 6.52 -3.26 10.10
CA ASP A 95 7.36 -3.18 11.30
C ASP A 95 8.34 -4.37 11.41
N LEU A 96 8.22 -5.38 10.54
CA LEU A 96 9.05 -6.58 10.57
C LEU A 96 10.10 -6.58 9.45
N PRO A 97 11.26 -7.21 9.67
CA PRO A 97 12.28 -7.34 8.64
C PRO A 97 11.83 -8.31 7.54
N PHE A 98 12.14 -7.94 6.30
CA PHE A 98 11.99 -8.79 5.11
C PHE A 98 13.33 -9.31 4.64
N GLU A 99 13.35 -10.50 4.07
CA GLU A 99 14.51 -11.06 3.38
C GLU A 99 14.56 -10.53 1.94
N PRO A 100 15.61 -9.79 1.55
CA PRO A 100 15.72 -9.26 0.19
C PRO A 100 16.29 -10.32 -0.77
N HIS A 101 15.72 -10.38 -1.97
CA HIS A 101 16.18 -11.18 -3.10
C HIS A 101 16.31 -10.28 -4.32
N ALA A 102 17.53 -9.94 -4.72
CA ALA A 102 17.77 -9.17 -5.94
C ALA A 102 17.35 -9.99 -7.17
N ASP A 103 16.80 -9.31 -8.17
CA ASP A 103 16.56 -9.94 -9.45
C ASP A 103 17.90 -10.20 -10.17
N VAL A 104 18.00 -11.35 -10.82
CA VAL A 104 19.18 -11.73 -11.63
C VAL A 104 19.46 -10.79 -12.81
N HIS A 105 18.45 -9.99 -13.23
CA HIS A 105 18.59 -9.00 -14.30
C HIS A 105 18.90 -7.59 -13.82
N GLY A 106 18.97 -7.36 -12.48
CA GLY A 106 19.50 -6.13 -11.88
C GLY A 106 18.54 -4.94 -11.81
N ALA A 107 17.33 -5.04 -12.38
CA ALA A 107 16.36 -3.95 -12.40
C ALA A 107 15.21 -4.11 -11.38
N GLY A 108 15.26 -5.16 -10.55
CA GLY A 108 14.20 -5.50 -9.61
C GLY A 108 14.68 -6.00 -8.26
N LEU A 109 13.82 -5.87 -7.26
CA LEU A 109 13.99 -6.39 -5.91
C LEU A 109 12.71 -7.07 -5.45
N ARG A 110 12.85 -8.29 -4.96
CA ARG A 110 11.79 -9.00 -4.26
C ARG A 110 12.16 -9.10 -2.78
N MET A 111 11.22 -8.80 -1.92
CA MET A 111 11.37 -8.86 -0.47
C MET A 111 10.33 -9.81 0.11
N VAL A 112 10.71 -10.65 1.04
CA VAL A 112 9.92 -11.78 1.54
C VAL A 112 9.79 -11.70 3.04
N LEU A 113 8.55 -11.81 3.53
CA LEU A 113 8.20 -12.01 4.94
C LEU A 113 7.50 -13.35 5.09
N THR A 114 7.94 -14.17 6.04
CA THR A 114 7.29 -15.43 6.40
C THR A 114 6.78 -15.41 7.84
N ASP A 115 5.88 -16.33 8.17
CA ASP A 115 5.43 -16.50 9.54
C ASP A 115 6.60 -16.88 10.48
N SER A 116 6.49 -16.42 11.70
CA SER A 116 7.47 -16.62 12.74
C SER A 116 6.82 -16.64 14.14
N GLU A 117 7.57 -16.89 15.17
CA GLU A 117 7.07 -16.78 16.55
C GLU A 117 6.52 -15.37 16.84
N ALA A 118 7.12 -14.32 16.26
CA ALA A 118 6.67 -12.94 16.42
C ALA A 118 5.29 -12.67 15.80
N THR A 119 4.90 -13.40 14.74
CA THR A 119 3.63 -13.20 14.04
C THR A 119 2.51 -14.09 14.57
N ARG A 120 2.82 -15.30 15.07
CA ARG A 120 1.82 -16.33 15.42
C ARG A 120 0.85 -15.93 16.52
N GLY A 121 1.27 -15.10 17.46
CA GLY A 121 0.41 -14.58 18.51
C GLY A 121 -0.74 -13.74 17.96
N SER A 122 -0.41 -12.85 17.04
CA SER A 122 -1.34 -11.92 16.38
C SER A 122 -2.09 -12.56 15.21
N TYR A 123 -1.42 -13.45 14.47
CA TYR A 123 -1.92 -14.04 13.22
C TYR A 123 -1.46 -15.50 13.10
N PRO A 124 -2.27 -16.47 13.58
CA PRO A 124 -1.84 -17.87 13.75
C PRO A 124 -1.94 -18.70 12.46
N PHE A 125 -1.46 -18.18 11.35
CA PHE A 125 -1.45 -18.83 10.05
C PHE A 125 -0.04 -18.92 9.50
N GLY A 126 0.28 -20.02 8.83
CA GLY A 126 1.49 -20.12 8.03
C GLY A 126 1.35 -19.31 6.75
N PHE A 127 2.27 -18.40 6.48
CA PHE A 127 2.22 -17.56 5.28
C PHE A 127 3.60 -17.28 4.73
N ARG A 128 3.62 -16.99 3.43
CA ARG A 128 4.71 -16.29 2.74
C ARG A 128 4.10 -15.07 2.04
N PHE A 129 4.56 -13.90 2.42
CA PHE A 129 4.16 -12.62 1.83
C PHE A 129 5.35 -11.98 1.12
N GLU A 130 5.16 -11.62 -0.14
CA GLU A 130 6.22 -11.08 -0.99
C GLU A 130 5.78 -9.74 -1.58
N ALA A 131 6.70 -8.79 -1.59
CA ALA A 131 6.57 -7.55 -2.37
C ALA A 131 7.72 -7.50 -3.38
N ALA A 132 7.39 -7.34 -4.66
CA ALA A 132 8.40 -7.19 -5.70
C ALA A 132 8.20 -5.87 -6.45
N TYR A 133 9.33 -5.27 -6.81
CA TYR A 133 9.41 -4.02 -7.55
C TYR A 133 10.38 -4.24 -8.71
N GLU A 134 9.97 -3.82 -9.91
CA GLU A 134 10.77 -3.98 -11.13
C GLU A 134 10.67 -2.72 -11.98
N LEU A 135 11.79 -2.06 -12.26
CA LEU A 135 11.86 -0.99 -13.25
C LEU A 135 11.82 -1.60 -14.65
N ILE A 136 10.73 -1.35 -15.36
CA ILE A 136 10.55 -1.78 -16.75
C ILE A 136 11.31 -0.83 -17.70
N ASP A 137 11.30 0.42 -17.35
CA ASP A 137 12.07 1.52 -17.93
C ASP A 137 12.23 2.62 -16.84
N PRO A 138 13.01 3.71 -17.10
CA PRO A 138 13.27 4.73 -16.08
C PRO A 138 12.01 5.44 -15.52
N ARG A 139 10.85 5.30 -16.15
CA ARG A 139 9.62 5.99 -15.77
C ARG A 139 8.47 5.02 -15.44
N THR A 140 8.74 3.72 -15.52
CA THR A 140 7.71 2.68 -15.35
C THR A 140 8.15 1.65 -14.33
N LEU A 141 7.37 1.51 -13.27
CA LEU A 141 7.60 0.60 -12.14
C LEU A 141 6.46 -0.42 -12.07
N ASP A 142 6.77 -1.71 -12.22
CA ASP A 142 5.85 -2.79 -11.88
C ASP A 142 5.99 -3.16 -10.41
N VAL A 143 4.86 -3.31 -9.73
CA VAL A 143 4.81 -3.65 -8.31
C VAL A 143 3.83 -4.81 -8.09
N THR A 144 4.26 -5.83 -7.35
CA THR A 144 3.43 -6.98 -7.03
C THR A 144 3.44 -7.29 -5.54
N LEU A 145 2.28 -7.72 -5.01
CA LEU A 145 2.13 -8.37 -3.72
C LEU A 145 1.70 -9.79 -3.95
N THR A 146 2.47 -10.76 -3.46
CA THR A 146 2.12 -12.19 -3.56
C THR A 146 1.94 -12.75 -2.16
N THR A 147 0.80 -13.40 -1.92
CA THR A 147 0.48 -14.06 -0.66
C THR A 147 0.29 -15.54 -0.91
N THR A 148 1.05 -16.37 -0.19
CA THR A 148 0.93 -17.82 -0.21
C THR A 148 0.52 -18.33 1.17
N ASN A 149 -0.47 -19.19 1.23
CA ASN A 149 -0.81 -19.95 2.42
C ASN A 149 0.14 -21.15 2.53
N THR A 150 1.08 -21.10 3.48
CA THR A 150 2.04 -22.18 3.76
C THR A 150 1.60 -23.09 4.92
N GLY A 151 0.44 -22.77 5.54
CA GLY A 151 -0.13 -23.53 6.64
C GLY A 151 -1.14 -24.59 6.16
N ASP A 152 -1.80 -25.20 7.13
CA ASP A 152 -2.79 -26.27 6.97
C ASP A 152 -4.25 -25.80 7.14
N ALA A 153 -4.46 -24.54 7.51
CA ALA A 153 -5.78 -23.92 7.68
C ALA A 153 -5.98 -22.81 6.64
N ARG A 154 -7.25 -22.53 6.30
CA ARG A 154 -7.59 -21.39 5.42
C ARG A 154 -7.05 -20.08 6.01
N LEU A 155 -6.36 -19.32 5.20
CA LEU A 155 -5.70 -18.08 5.57
C LEU A 155 -6.54 -16.87 5.13
N PRO A 156 -7.06 -16.03 6.05
CA PRO A 156 -7.74 -14.80 5.72
C PRO A 156 -6.72 -13.66 5.53
N TYR A 157 -6.85 -12.85 4.49
CA TYR A 157 -6.01 -11.67 4.32
C TYR A 157 -6.68 -10.58 3.49
N TYR A 158 -6.20 -9.36 3.61
CA TYR A 158 -6.44 -8.22 2.73
C TYR A 158 -5.28 -7.25 2.88
N ALA A 159 -4.40 -7.28 1.88
CA ALA A 159 -3.16 -6.50 1.84
C ALA A 159 -3.34 -5.21 1.03
N GLY A 160 -2.35 -4.35 1.05
CA GLY A 160 -2.36 -3.14 0.25
C GLY A 160 -1.04 -2.38 0.28
N HIS A 161 -0.99 -1.37 -0.54
CA HIS A 161 0.07 -0.37 -0.59
C HIS A 161 -0.36 0.91 0.12
N HIS A 162 0.63 1.70 0.55
CA HIS A 162 0.42 3.03 1.13
C HIS A 162 1.41 4.02 0.53
N PHE A 163 1.32 4.22 -0.81
CA PHE A 163 2.23 5.10 -1.53
C PHE A 163 2.07 6.56 -1.09
N TYR A 164 3.15 7.15 -0.62
CA TYR A 164 3.27 8.58 -0.34
C TYR A 164 3.85 9.27 -1.57
N PHE A 165 3.03 9.77 -2.47
CA PHE A 165 3.51 10.52 -3.62
C PHE A 165 3.91 11.94 -3.22
N THR A 166 5.06 12.41 -3.74
CA THR A 166 5.50 13.79 -3.57
C THR A 166 4.59 14.72 -4.36
N LEU A 167 3.69 15.37 -3.66
CA LEU A 167 2.68 16.28 -4.20
C LEU A 167 2.56 17.49 -3.26
N PRO A 168 3.22 18.63 -3.60
CA PRO A 168 3.28 19.80 -2.74
C PRO A 168 1.88 20.33 -2.38
N HIS A 169 1.68 20.62 -1.11
CA HIS A 169 0.39 21.09 -0.60
C HIS A 169 -0.09 22.36 -1.31
N THR A 170 0.83 23.24 -1.73
CA THR A 170 0.51 24.49 -2.46
C THR A 170 -0.05 24.25 -3.86
N GLN A 171 0.07 23.03 -4.40
CA GLN A 171 -0.39 22.67 -5.74
C GLN A 171 -1.70 21.86 -5.73
N ARG A 172 -2.28 21.53 -4.57
CA ARG A 172 -3.42 20.61 -4.48
C ARG A 172 -4.66 21.07 -5.25
N ALA A 173 -4.96 22.38 -5.24
CA ALA A 173 -6.10 22.94 -5.99
C ALA A 173 -5.93 22.84 -7.52
N GLN A 174 -4.70 22.63 -8.00
CA GLN A 174 -4.37 22.46 -9.42
C GLN A 174 -4.05 21.01 -9.77
N THR A 175 -3.91 20.15 -8.77
CA THR A 175 -3.62 18.72 -8.95
C THR A 175 -4.92 17.95 -9.03
N THR A 176 -5.13 17.23 -10.12
CA THR A 176 -6.34 16.42 -10.32
C THR A 176 -6.04 14.94 -10.04
N LEU A 177 -7.03 14.27 -9.48
CA LEU A 177 -7.08 12.82 -9.31
C LEU A 177 -8.24 12.28 -10.15
N GLU A 178 -7.93 11.52 -11.18
CA GLU A 178 -8.90 10.78 -11.96
C GLU A 178 -8.97 9.33 -11.48
N LEU A 179 -10.18 8.83 -11.33
CA LEU A 179 -10.44 7.47 -10.85
C LEU A 179 -11.27 6.68 -11.87
N PRO A 180 -11.14 5.36 -11.92
CA PRO A 180 -12.11 4.50 -12.58
C PRO A 180 -13.46 4.63 -11.89
N ARG A 181 -14.47 3.92 -12.39
CA ARG A 181 -15.81 3.92 -11.78
C ARG A 181 -15.74 3.35 -10.36
N THR A 182 -16.17 4.14 -9.37
CA THR A 182 -16.11 3.81 -7.95
C THR A 182 -17.38 4.17 -7.20
N GLU A 183 -17.55 3.56 -6.04
CA GLU A 183 -18.38 4.05 -4.96
C GLU A 183 -17.49 4.52 -3.83
N ARG A 184 -17.83 5.65 -3.20
CA ARG A 184 -17.03 6.27 -2.15
C ARG A 184 -17.63 5.99 -0.77
N CYS A 185 -16.78 5.60 0.19
CA CYS A 185 -17.15 5.42 1.59
C CYS A 185 -15.98 5.79 2.52
N ARG A 186 -16.20 5.72 3.83
CA ARG A 186 -15.18 5.94 4.86
C ARG A 186 -15.40 5.05 6.07
N GLN A 187 -14.39 4.88 6.91
CA GLN A 187 -14.57 4.28 8.22
C GLN A 187 -15.10 5.34 9.21
N LEU A 188 -16.17 5.00 9.91
CA LEU A 188 -16.76 5.84 10.95
C LEU A 188 -16.04 5.65 12.29
N GLU A 189 -16.33 6.50 13.27
CA GLU A 189 -15.69 6.45 14.60
C GLU A 189 -15.95 5.14 15.35
N ASP A 190 -17.11 4.53 15.14
CA ASP A 190 -17.46 3.23 15.71
C ASP A 190 -16.78 2.04 15.01
N GLY A 191 -16.08 2.30 13.90
CA GLY A 191 -15.36 1.32 13.08
C GLY A 191 -16.17 0.75 11.93
N SER A 192 -17.46 1.02 11.87
CA SER A 192 -18.28 0.63 10.72
C SER A 192 -17.87 1.38 9.45
N ILE A 193 -18.24 0.83 8.31
CA ILE A 193 -18.06 1.50 7.03
C ILE A 193 -19.35 2.25 6.70
N SER A 194 -19.22 3.54 6.36
CA SER A 194 -20.37 4.36 5.97
C SER A 194 -21.13 3.76 4.79
N PRO A 195 -22.41 4.11 4.59
CA PRO A 195 -23.08 3.86 3.32
C PRO A 195 -22.21 4.34 2.14
N ALA A 196 -22.27 3.60 1.04
CA ALA A 196 -21.57 3.97 -0.17
C ALA A 196 -22.31 5.08 -0.90
N GLU A 197 -21.55 6.03 -1.43
CA GLU A 197 -22.05 7.12 -2.29
C GLU A 197 -21.42 6.97 -3.68
N PRO A 198 -22.07 7.37 -4.76
CA PRO A 198 -21.46 7.39 -6.08
C PRO A 198 -20.14 8.19 -6.06
N GLY A 199 -19.07 7.59 -6.59
CA GLY A 199 -17.83 8.30 -6.83
C GLY A 199 -17.92 9.16 -8.10
N GLU A 200 -17.07 10.17 -8.17
CA GLU A 200 -16.90 10.98 -9.39
C GLU A 200 -15.65 10.49 -10.15
N ALA A 201 -15.60 10.84 -11.43
CA ALA A 201 -14.50 10.46 -12.30
C ALA A 201 -13.23 11.29 -12.04
N SER A 202 -13.36 12.48 -11.46
CA SER A 202 -12.26 13.40 -11.20
C SER A 202 -12.52 14.27 -9.98
N TYR A 203 -11.44 14.59 -9.28
CA TYR A 203 -11.39 15.45 -8.09
C TYR A 203 -10.15 16.33 -8.15
N THR A 204 -10.14 17.46 -7.41
CA THR A 204 -8.89 18.15 -7.04
C THR A 204 -8.43 17.71 -5.65
N LEU A 205 -7.12 17.69 -5.39
CA LEU A 205 -6.57 17.14 -4.13
C LEU A 205 -6.83 18.02 -2.90
N ASP A 206 -7.37 19.22 -3.06
CA ASP A 206 -7.82 20.11 -1.98
C ASP A 206 -9.26 19.86 -1.52
N GLU A 207 -9.98 18.96 -2.18
CA GLU A 207 -11.37 18.65 -1.84
C GLU A 207 -11.48 17.80 -0.56
N ASP A 208 -12.17 18.29 0.47
CA ASP A 208 -12.38 17.58 1.74
C ASP A 208 -13.09 16.23 1.55
N ARG A 209 -13.88 16.10 0.50
CA ARG A 209 -14.67 14.89 0.23
C ARG A 209 -13.84 13.69 -0.22
N ILE A 210 -12.55 13.86 -0.53
CA ILE A 210 -11.61 12.78 -0.82
C ILE A 210 -10.56 12.61 0.28
N TYR A 211 -10.60 13.41 1.34
CA TYR A 211 -9.73 13.23 2.49
C TYR A 211 -10.17 12.02 3.31
N ASP A 212 -9.25 11.07 3.54
CA ASP A 212 -9.49 9.81 4.28
C ASP A 212 -10.72 9.05 3.71
N ARG A 213 -10.66 8.74 2.40
CA ARG A 213 -11.76 8.07 1.67
C ARG A 213 -11.31 6.80 0.99
N PHE A 214 -12.25 5.86 0.91
CA PHE A 214 -12.14 4.62 0.17
C PHE A 214 -12.96 4.72 -1.11
N HIS A 215 -12.30 4.69 -2.25
CA HIS A 215 -12.92 4.64 -3.56
C HIS A 215 -13.02 3.18 -3.99
N CYS A 216 -14.13 2.52 -3.61
CA CYS A 216 -14.37 1.10 -3.90
C CYS A 216 -14.63 0.91 -5.40
N LEU A 217 -13.84 0.06 -6.05
CA LEU A 217 -13.96 -0.23 -7.47
C LEU A 217 -15.26 -0.98 -7.77
N THR A 218 -16.03 -0.53 -8.77
CA THR A 218 -17.28 -1.16 -9.20
C THR A 218 -17.04 -1.98 -10.47
N GLY A 219 -16.57 -3.22 -10.30
CA GLY A 219 -16.23 -4.11 -11.42
C GLY A 219 -14.80 -3.91 -11.90
N THR A 220 -14.53 -4.32 -13.14
CA THR A 220 -13.22 -4.13 -13.78
C THR A 220 -12.99 -2.64 -14.02
N PRO A 221 -11.84 -2.08 -13.59
CA PRO A 221 -11.52 -0.68 -13.86
C PRO A 221 -11.62 -0.34 -15.36
N ASP A 222 -12.31 0.71 -15.71
CA ASP A 222 -12.50 1.18 -17.09
C ASP A 222 -11.36 2.11 -17.57
N ARG A 223 -10.51 2.55 -16.63
CA ARG A 223 -9.34 3.38 -16.84
C ARG A 223 -8.36 3.22 -15.69
N PRO A 224 -7.08 3.62 -15.85
CA PRO A 224 -6.16 3.69 -14.71
C PRO A 224 -6.54 4.83 -13.74
N VAL A 225 -5.99 4.78 -12.53
CA VAL A 225 -5.92 5.94 -11.63
C VAL A 225 -4.87 6.90 -12.18
N ARG A 226 -5.20 8.19 -12.27
CA ARG A 226 -4.28 9.20 -12.81
C ARG A 226 -4.24 10.42 -11.89
N VAL A 227 -3.04 10.83 -11.51
CA VAL A 227 -2.77 12.08 -10.79
C VAL A 227 -2.05 13.00 -11.74
N GLU A 228 -2.62 14.15 -12.04
CA GLU A 228 -1.98 15.19 -12.85
C GLU A 228 -1.68 16.40 -12.01
N ALA A 229 -0.40 16.72 -11.89
CA ALA A 229 0.15 17.82 -11.10
C ALA A 229 0.94 18.80 -11.98
N PRO A 230 0.27 19.70 -12.70
CA PRO A 230 0.91 20.59 -13.67
C PRO A 230 1.91 21.55 -13.02
N GLY A 231 1.71 21.94 -11.78
CA GLY A 231 2.60 22.83 -11.04
C GLY A 231 4.00 22.23 -10.76
N ILE A 232 4.17 20.92 -10.92
CA ILE A 232 5.45 20.20 -10.80
C ILE A 232 5.77 19.38 -12.06
N ASP A 233 5.10 19.66 -13.18
CA ASP A 233 5.30 18.99 -14.48
C ASP A 233 5.24 17.46 -14.38
N ARG A 234 4.20 16.91 -13.71
CA ARG A 234 4.13 15.49 -13.38
C ARG A 234 2.74 14.91 -13.60
N VAL A 235 2.72 13.75 -14.26
CA VAL A 235 1.56 12.85 -14.35
C VAL A 235 1.95 11.50 -13.79
N ILE A 236 1.19 10.98 -12.82
CA ILE A 236 1.36 9.64 -12.26
C ILE A 236 0.16 8.80 -12.68
N THR A 237 0.40 7.72 -13.37
CA THR A 237 -0.63 6.76 -13.79
C THR A 237 -0.43 5.46 -13.03
N ILE A 238 -1.50 4.93 -12.39
CA ILE A 238 -1.48 3.64 -11.70
C ILE A 238 -2.46 2.72 -12.41
N ASP A 239 -1.92 1.78 -13.20
CA ASP A 239 -2.71 0.74 -13.84
C ASP A 239 -2.93 -0.42 -12.87
N LEU A 240 -4.19 -0.65 -12.51
CA LEU A 240 -4.64 -1.68 -11.58
C LEU A 240 -5.00 -3.00 -12.28
N GLN A 241 -4.92 -3.05 -13.61
CA GLN A 241 -5.30 -4.21 -14.42
C GLN A 241 -4.05 -4.89 -14.98
N ARG A 242 -3.53 -5.87 -14.26
CA ARG A 242 -2.37 -6.64 -14.72
C ARG A 242 -2.74 -8.10 -14.99
N PRO A 243 -2.25 -8.72 -16.06
CA PRO A 243 -2.51 -10.14 -16.34
C PRO A 243 -2.12 -11.02 -15.15
N GLY A 244 -3.01 -11.95 -14.78
CA GLY A 244 -2.78 -12.85 -13.65
C GLY A 244 -2.96 -12.23 -12.25
N SER A 245 -3.23 -10.92 -12.18
CA SER A 245 -3.52 -10.24 -10.92
C SER A 245 -4.93 -10.53 -10.44
N VAL A 246 -5.08 -10.74 -9.11
CA VAL A 246 -6.39 -10.61 -8.48
C VAL A 246 -6.85 -9.16 -8.53
N PRO A 247 -8.17 -8.89 -8.61
CA PRO A 247 -8.67 -7.53 -8.67
C PRO A 247 -8.41 -6.78 -7.35
N TRP A 248 -7.98 -5.52 -7.46
CA TRP A 248 -7.99 -4.58 -6.36
C TRP A 248 -9.42 -4.24 -5.95
N TYR A 249 -9.64 -3.97 -4.65
CA TYR A 249 -10.96 -3.69 -4.10
C TYR A 249 -11.25 -2.19 -4.04
N ALA A 250 -10.26 -1.41 -3.62
CA ALA A 250 -10.41 0.03 -3.48
C ALA A 250 -9.10 0.78 -3.77
N VAL A 251 -9.23 2.07 -4.05
CA VAL A 251 -8.16 3.05 -3.99
C VAL A 251 -8.45 3.97 -2.82
N THR A 252 -7.54 4.04 -1.85
CA THR A 252 -7.67 4.93 -0.69
C THR A 252 -6.92 6.22 -0.93
N THR A 253 -7.49 7.32 -0.51
CA THR A 253 -6.90 8.66 -0.59
C THR A 253 -6.73 9.24 0.80
N TRP A 254 -5.51 9.72 1.11
CA TRP A 254 -5.18 10.27 2.41
C TRP A 254 -4.01 11.25 2.35
N THR A 255 -3.99 12.18 3.28
CA THR A 255 -2.82 12.99 3.64
C THR A 255 -2.87 13.28 5.15
N GLU A 256 -1.76 13.58 5.80
CA GLU A 256 -1.74 13.77 7.25
C GLU A 256 -2.34 15.11 7.66
N THR A 257 -1.95 16.17 6.98
CA THR A 257 -2.45 17.54 7.20
C THR A 257 -2.64 18.27 5.87
N PRO A 258 -3.40 19.36 5.84
CA PRO A 258 -3.48 20.23 4.66
C PRO A 258 -2.12 20.76 4.16
N GLN A 259 -1.09 20.81 5.03
CA GLN A 259 0.25 21.33 4.73
C GLN A 259 1.28 20.24 4.41
N SER A 260 0.91 18.95 4.42
CA SER A 260 1.84 17.88 4.06
C SER A 260 2.19 17.94 2.57
N ASP A 261 3.48 17.83 2.22
CA ASP A 261 3.97 17.84 0.82
C ASP A 261 3.91 16.47 0.16
N PHE A 262 3.00 15.63 0.63
CA PHE A 262 2.64 14.36 0.05
C PHE A 262 1.12 14.16 0.00
N TYR A 263 0.69 13.31 -0.91
CA TYR A 263 -0.66 12.78 -0.95
C TYR A 263 -0.60 11.28 -1.20
N CYS A 264 -1.35 10.51 -0.42
CA CYS A 264 -1.38 9.07 -0.56
C CYS A 264 -2.49 8.64 -1.53
N VAL A 265 -2.12 7.78 -2.48
CA VAL A 265 -3.04 7.09 -3.38
C VAL A 265 -2.72 5.60 -3.27
N GLU A 266 -3.62 4.85 -2.65
CA GLU A 266 -3.33 3.57 -2.05
C GLU A 266 -4.21 2.46 -2.61
N PRO A 267 -3.72 1.61 -3.51
CA PRO A 267 -4.43 0.40 -3.93
C PRO A 267 -4.53 -0.62 -2.78
N TRP A 268 -5.78 -1.01 -2.45
CA TRP A 268 -6.12 -1.91 -1.35
C TRP A 268 -6.93 -3.12 -1.83
N LEU A 269 -6.65 -4.30 -1.29
CA LEU A 269 -7.40 -5.55 -1.57
C LEU A 269 -8.69 -5.67 -0.76
N GLY A 270 -8.91 -4.84 0.24
CA GLY A 270 -10.11 -4.83 1.06
C GLY A 270 -10.29 -3.51 1.80
N LEU A 271 -11.28 -3.42 2.67
CA LEU A 271 -11.51 -2.27 3.54
C LEU A 271 -11.08 -2.57 4.98
N PRO A 272 -10.90 -1.54 5.82
CA PRO A 272 -10.66 -1.74 7.24
C PRO A 272 -11.70 -2.67 7.87
N ASP A 273 -11.22 -3.54 8.74
CA ASP A 273 -12.04 -4.50 9.48
C ASP A 273 -12.76 -5.54 8.59
N ALA A 274 -12.22 -5.81 7.37
CA ALA A 274 -12.82 -6.76 6.44
C ALA A 274 -12.96 -8.18 7.03
N ILE A 275 -12.12 -8.54 7.99
CA ILE A 275 -12.24 -9.82 8.71
C ILE A 275 -13.60 -9.99 9.39
N HIS A 276 -14.26 -8.90 9.79
CA HIS A 276 -15.57 -8.91 10.44
C HIS A 276 -16.69 -8.46 9.50
N ASN A 277 -16.46 -7.51 8.59
CA ASN A 277 -17.48 -6.95 7.70
C ASN A 277 -17.52 -7.59 6.30
N GLY A 278 -16.51 -8.40 5.95
CA GLY A 278 -16.43 -9.16 4.70
C GLY A 278 -16.04 -8.33 3.45
N ARG A 279 -15.85 -7.00 3.58
CA ARG A 279 -15.63 -6.11 2.43
C ARG A 279 -14.21 -6.22 1.86
N GLY A 280 -14.04 -7.07 0.84
CA GLY A 280 -12.75 -7.36 0.23
C GLY A 280 -11.91 -8.40 0.99
N LEU A 281 -12.49 -9.10 1.98
CA LEU A 281 -11.82 -10.22 2.65
C LEU A 281 -11.51 -11.33 1.66
N ARG A 282 -10.26 -11.75 1.64
CA ARG A 282 -9.74 -12.84 0.80
C ARG A 282 -9.41 -14.05 1.66
N TRP A 283 -9.53 -15.22 1.05
CA TRP A 283 -9.22 -16.49 1.69
C TRP A 283 -8.35 -17.34 0.77
N LEU A 284 -7.26 -17.87 1.30
CA LEU A 284 -6.41 -18.83 0.62
C LEU A 284 -6.56 -20.21 1.26
N GLU A 285 -6.82 -21.21 0.45
CA GLU A 285 -6.74 -22.60 0.87
C GLU A 285 -5.27 -22.99 1.12
N PRO A 286 -4.97 -24.07 1.90
CA PRO A 286 -3.62 -24.57 2.06
C PRO A 286 -2.88 -24.76 0.72
N GLY A 287 -1.68 -24.20 0.62
CA GLY A 287 -0.86 -24.22 -0.60
C GLY A 287 -1.28 -23.25 -1.72
N GLN A 288 -2.39 -22.54 -1.56
CA GLN A 288 -2.84 -21.57 -2.56
C GLN A 288 -2.00 -20.28 -2.50
N THR A 289 -1.79 -19.70 -3.69
CA THR A 289 -1.10 -18.42 -3.88
C THR A 289 -1.97 -17.46 -4.67
N GLU A 290 -1.99 -16.19 -4.30
CA GLU A 290 -2.58 -15.09 -5.05
C GLU A 290 -1.58 -13.96 -5.23
N THR A 291 -1.63 -13.29 -6.39
CA THR A 291 -0.81 -12.13 -6.70
C THR A 291 -1.69 -10.94 -7.05
N ALA A 292 -1.47 -9.82 -6.40
CA ALA A 292 -2.03 -8.52 -6.76
C ALA A 292 -0.93 -7.67 -7.37
N ALA A 293 -1.14 -7.19 -8.58
CA ALA A 293 -0.15 -6.43 -9.33
C ALA A 293 -0.70 -5.10 -9.82
N LEU A 294 0.18 -4.12 -9.94
CA LEU A 294 -0.09 -2.82 -10.53
C LEU A 294 1.15 -2.31 -11.29
N ARG A 295 0.95 -1.31 -12.14
CA ARG A 295 2.03 -0.56 -12.79
C ARG A 295 1.90 0.91 -12.49
N ILE A 296 3.00 1.56 -12.13
CA ILE A 296 3.07 3.01 -11.99
C ILE A 296 3.92 3.57 -13.12
N THR A 297 3.38 4.53 -13.86
CA THR A 297 4.11 5.27 -14.89
C THR A 297 4.13 6.74 -14.53
N VAL A 298 5.29 7.39 -14.67
CA VAL A 298 5.49 8.81 -14.38
C VAL A 298 5.89 9.54 -15.65
N GLU A 299 5.08 10.49 -16.07
CA GLU A 299 5.30 11.29 -17.28
C GLU A 299 5.33 12.78 -16.93
N LYS A 300 5.79 13.60 -17.87
CA LYS A 300 5.64 15.06 -17.81
C LYS A 300 4.23 15.45 -18.29
N THR A 301 3.75 16.57 -17.78
CA THR A 301 2.51 17.18 -18.30
C THR A 301 2.71 17.60 -19.76
N SER A 302 1.68 17.41 -20.58
CA SER A 302 1.70 17.75 -22.02
C SER A 302 1.57 19.25 -22.26
#